data_d621e9f8ddec436a079c1db82f4d63f5
#
_entry.id   d621e9f8ddec436a079c1db82f4d63f5
#
_cell.length_a   1.000
_cell.length_b   1.000
_cell.length_c   1.000
_cell.angle_alpha   90.00
_cell.angle_beta   90.00
_cell.angle_gamma   90.00
#
_symmetry.space_group_name_H-M   'P 1'
#
loop_
_entity.id
_entity.type
_entity.pdbx_description
1 polymer ?
#
loop_
_entity_poly.entity_id
_entity_poly.type
_entity_poly.pdbx_seq_one_letter_code
_entity_poly.pdbx_strand_id
1 'polypeptide(L)'
;MNKYPSYLNLLDSGELDKRIEVLYEKLSSCTLCPNECKVNRLEGEKGICKVTNKPMVSSYGPHFGEERPLVGKNGSGAIFFTYCNLSCVYCQNWEISHLGEGDIIDEEDLAKIMLILQVWGCHNINLVTPTHQVPFIVKAIKIAAEKGLILPIVYNCGGYESIETLKLLDGIIDIYMPDIKYMDDSVALKLSKVKNYSKVVKAAVKEMHRQVGDLIIENGIAKRGLIIRHLVLPGDLSQTEEVIKFIKEEISPHTYFNLMDQYRPCGDAWKYPPLDRKITKEEWERALKLAYKYGLTRLDDRRARFWN
;
A
#
# COMPACT_ATOMS: atom_id res chain seq x y z
N MET A 1 -25.30 -13.11 -9.19
CA MET A 1 -24.95 -12.16 -8.10
C MET A 1 -23.44 -12.02 -8.06
N ASN A 2 -22.92 -10.80 -7.95
CA ASN A 2 -21.47 -10.64 -7.78
C ASN A 2 -21.03 -11.21 -6.44
N LYS A 3 -20.02 -12.08 -6.46
CA LYS A 3 -19.42 -12.65 -5.26
C LYS A 3 -18.57 -11.61 -4.54
N TYR A 4 -18.41 -11.78 -3.23
CA TYR A 4 -17.49 -11.03 -2.41
C TYR A 4 -16.64 -12.03 -1.61
N PRO A 5 -15.32 -11.84 -1.54
CA PRO A 5 -14.49 -10.79 -2.17
C PRO A 5 -14.48 -10.83 -3.71
N SER A 6 -14.07 -9.70 -4.31
CA SER A 6 -14.24 -9.47 -5.76
C SER A 6 -13.49 -10.46 -6.64
N TYR A 7 -12.30 -10.93 -6.23
CA TYR A 7 -11.46 -11.87 -6.98
C TYR A 7 -12.14 -13.22 -7.26
N LEU A 8 -13.15 -13.61 -6.46
CA LEU A 8 -13.90 -14.85 -6.69
C LEU A 8 -14.67 -14.84 -8.02
N ASN A 9 -15.10 -13.65 -8.49
CA ASN A 9 -15.75 -13.52 -9.79
C ASN A 9 -14.75 -13.76 -10.93
N LEU A 10 -13.51 -13.28 -10.76
CA LEU A 10 -12.44 -13.46 -11.76
C LEU A 10 -11.93 -14.90 -11.77
N LEU A 11 -11.94 -15.58 -10.62
CA LEU A 11 -11.64 -17.01 -10.52
C LEU A 11 -12.65 -17.83 -11.33
N ASP A 12 -13.95 -17.63 -11.09
CA ASP A 12 -15.03 -18.37 -11.77
C ASP A 12 -15.01 -18.17 -13.29
N SER A 13 -14.60 -17.00 -13.75
CA SER A 13 -14.55 -16.67 -15.20
C SER A 13 -13.25 -17.10 -15.90
N GLY A 14 -12.25 -17.58 -15.17
CA GLY A 14 -10.91 -17.87 -15.68
C GLY A 14 -10.08 -16.62 -16.02
N GLU A 15 -10.56 -15.44 -15.63
CA GLU A 15 -9.86 -14.17 -15.92
C GLU A 15 -8.59 -14.02 -15.10
N LEU A 16 -8.51 -14.61 -13.89
CA LEU A 16 -7.29 -14.60 -13.09
C LEU A 16 -6.10 -15.23 -13.80
N ASP A 17 -6.31 -16.34 -14.52
CA ASP A 17 -5.24 -17.03 -15.26
C ASP A 17 -4.64 -16.11 -16.33
N LYS A 18 -5.47 -15.46 -17.11
CA LYS A 18 -5.03 -14.51 -18.16
C LYS A 18 -4.21 -13.35 -17.58
N ARG A 19 -4.65 -12.80 -16.44
CA ARG A 19 -3.94 -11.71 -15.78
C ARG A 19 -2.62 -12.16 -15.18
N ILE A 20 -2.55 -13.36 -14.64
CA ILE A 20 -1.30 -13.97 -14.17
C ILE A 20 -0.31 -14.08 -15.32
N GLU A 21 -0.72 -14.61 -16.49
CA GLU A 21 0.13 -14.72 -17.68
C GLU A 21 0.72 -13.36 -18.05
N VAL A 22 -0.11 -12.32 -18.22
CA VAL A 22 0.33 -10.95 -18.56
C VAL A 22 1.27 -10.37 -17.51
N LEU A 23 1.00 -10.61 -16.21
CA LEU A 23 1.84 -10.12 -15.13
C LEU A 23 3.21 -10.81 -15.11
N TYR A 24 3.27 -12.11 -15.41
CA TYR A 24 4.54 -12.83 -15.49
C TYR A 24 5.33 -12.45 -16.74
N GLU A 25 4.69 -12.20 -17.88
CA GLU A 25 5.35 -11.67 -19.08
C GLU A 25 6.08 -10.36 -18.80
N LYS A 26 5.50 -9.47 -17.99
CA LYS A 26 6.16 -8.22 -17.56
C LYS A 26 7.47 -8.44 -16.80
N LEU A 27 7.74 -9.63 -16.27
CA LEU A 27 9.00 -9.94 -15.59
C LEU A 27 10.19 -10.11 -16.54
N SER A 28 9.95 -10.47 -17.80
CA SER A 28 11.01 -10.63 -18.81
C SER A 28 11.67 -9.30 -19.20
N SER A 29 10.94 -8.19 -19.06
CA SER A 29 11.44 -6.81 -19.19
C SER A 29 10.64 -5.95 -18.21
N CYS A 30 11.09 -5.89 -16.96
CA CYS A 30 10.30 -5.45 -15.83
C CYS A 30 9.76 -4.03 -15.93
N THR A 31 8.42 -3.91 -16.06
CA THR A 31 7.65 -2.66 -16.09
C THR A 31 6.52 -2.65 -15.06
N LEU A 32 6.63 -3.46 -13.98
CA LEU A 32 5.59 -3.59 -12.96
C LEU A 32 5.33 -2.30 -12.17
N CYS A 33 6.32 -1.43 -12.05
CA CYS A 33 6.20 -0.16 -11.36
C CYS A 33 6.83 0.97 -12.19
N PRO A 34 6.62 2.25 -11.82
CA PRO A 34 7.09 3.39 -12.60
C PRO A 34 8.62 3.54 -12.69
N ASN A 35 9.38 2.71 -11.99
CA ASN A 35 10.84 2.65 -12.16
C ASN A 35 11.24 2.04 -13.52
N GLU A 36 10.38 1.22 -14.12
CA GLU A 36 10.59 0.59 -15.44
C GLU A 36 12.02 0.12 -15.67
N CYS A 37 12.51 -0.71 -14.74
CA CYS A 37 13.93 -1.14 -14.74
C CYS A 37 14.32 -1.91 -16.00
N LYS A 38 13.35 -2.55 -16.69
CA LYS A 38 13.53 -3.34 -17.93
C LYS A 38 14.51 -4.51 -17.78
N VAL A 39 14.82 -4.91 -16.57
CA VAL A 39 15.62 -6.10 -16.27
C VAL A 39 14.80 -7.37 -16.50
N ASN A 40 15.47 -8.46 -16.92
CA ASN A 40 14.85 -9.79 -17.02
C ASN A 40 14.88 -10.51 -15.67
N ARG A 41 13.82 -10.31 -14.89
CA ARG A 41 13.71 -10.93 -13.55
C ARG A 41 13.56 -12.45 -13.61
N LEU A 42 13.06 -13.00 -14.72
CA LEU A 42 12.93 -14.46 -14.91
C LEU A 42 14.30 -15.14 -14.96
N GLU A 43 15.31 -14.45 -15.49
CA GLU A 43 16.70 -14.91 -15.52
C GLU A 43 17.52 -14.48 -14.29
N GLY A 44 16.87 -13.94 -13.25
CA GLY A 44 17.52 -13.56 -12.01
C GLY A 44 18.15 -12.17 -11.98
N GLU A 45 17.91 -11.34 -13.02
CA GLU A 45 18.36 -9.95 -12.99
C GLU A 45 17.60 -9.14 -11.93
N LYS A 46 18.29 -8.22 -11.29
CA LYS A 46 17.76 -7.38 -10.20
C LYS A 46 17.61 -5.93 -10.64
N GLY A 47 16.40 -5.40 -10.55
CA GLY A 47 16.13 -3.97 -10.65
C GLY A 47 16.29 -3.25 -9.31
N ILE A 48 15.72 -2.04 -9.21
CA ILE A 48 15.77 -1.19 -8.00
C ILE A 48 15.22 -1.92 -6.77
N CYS A 49 14.14 -2.68 -6.93
CA CYS A 49 13.52 -3.44 -5.84
C CYS A 49 14.25 -4.73 -5.44
N LYS A 50 15.34 -5.10 -6.11
CA LYS A 50 16.21 -6.26 -5.82
C LYS A 50 15.54 -7.64 -5.84
N VAL A 51 14.23 -7.74 -6.09
CA VAL A 51 13.48 -9.00 -6.18
C VAL A 51 13.58 -9.59 -7.58
N THR A 52 13.78 -10.90 -7.69
CA THR A 52 13.89 -11.64 -8.95
C THR A 52 12.57 -12.32 -9.33
N ASN A 53 12.57 -13.61 -9.52
CA ASN A 53 11.47 -14.42 -10.07
C ASN A 53 10.64 -15.16 -9.01
N LYS A 54 10.85 -14.87 -7.73
CA LYS A 54 10.09 -15.48 -6.63
C LYS A 54 9.68 -14.42 -5.61
N PRO A 55 8.57 -14.63 -4.88
CA PRO A 55 8.17 -13.74 -3.79
C PRO A 55 9.17 -13.80 -2.61
N MET A 56 9.33 -12.66 -1.95
CA MET A 56 10.12 -12.53 -0.73
C MET A 56 9.24 -11.94 0.38
N VAL A 57 9.15 -12.65 1.51
CA VAL A 57 8.33 -12.26 2.66
C VAL A 57 9.20 -12.15 3.90
N SER A 58 9.10 -11.03 4.60
CA SER A 58 9.81 -10.81 5.86
C SER A 58 9.06 -11.43 7.04
N SER A 59 7.77 -11.14 7.14
CA SER A 59 6.93 -11.62 8.23
C SER A 59 5.46 -11.58 7.87
N TYR A 60 4.63 -12.29 8.64
CA TYR A 60 3.17 -12.24 8.53
C TYR A 60 2.52 -12.49 9.90
N GLY A 61 1.33 -11.94 10.08
CA GLY A 61 0.56 -12.15 11.30
C GLY A 61 -0.63 -11.20 11.44
N PRO A 62 -1.49 -11.43 12.46
CA PRO A 62 -2.51 -10.47 12.85
C PRO A 62 -1.84 -9.17 13.32
N HIS A 63 -2.09 -8.06 12.63
CA HIS A 63 -1.52 -6.76 12.95
C HIS A 63 -2.60 -5.81 13.48
N PHE A 64 -2.34 -5.18 14.64
CA PHE A 64 -3.28 -4.32 15.34
C PHE A 64 -2.94 -2.82 15.21
N GLY A 65 -1.91 -2.50 14.47
CA GLY A 65 -1.45 -1.14 14.21
C GLY A 65 -2.03 -0.50 12.95
N GLU A 66 -2.89 -1.18 12.19
CA GLU A 66 -3.51 -0.65 10.98
C GLU A 66 -4.76 0.21 11.29
N GLU A 67 -5.41 0.75 10.27
CA GLU A 67 -6.62 1.55 10.37
C GLU A 67 -7.74 0.78 11.07
N ARG A 68 -8.48 1.49 11.91
CA ARG A 68 -9.51 0.88 12.78
C ARG A 68 -10.48 -0.05 12.04
N PRO A 69 -10.99 0.28 10.83
CA PRO A 69 -11.88 -0.60 10.11
C PRO A 69 -11.21 -1.87 9.54
N LEU A 70 -9.87 -1.90 9.44
CA LEU A 70 -9.13 -3.08 8.99
C LEU A 70 -8.83 -4.03 10.15
N VAL A 71 -8.64 -3.49 11.35
CA VAL A 71 -8.18 -4.24 12.53
C VAL A 71 -9.31 -5.02 13.21
N GLY A 72 -10.46 -4.41 13.40
CA GLY A 72 -11.57 -5.03 14.12
C GLY A 72 -11.14 -5.66 15.46
N LYS A 73 -11.61 -6.88 15.74
CA LYS A 73 -11.26 -7.63 16.98
C LYS A 73 -10.03 -8.54 16.79
N ASN A 74 -9.84 -9.08 15.59
CA ASN A 74 -8.87 -10.15 15.33
C ASN A 74 -7.64 -9.68 14.56
N GLY A 75 -7.53 -8.39 14.25
CA GLY A 75 -6.43 -7.81 13.53
C GLY A 75 -6.57 -7.86 12.01
N SER A 76 -5.75 -7.07 11.33
CA SER A 76 -5.51 -7.13 9.89
C SER A 76 -4.46 -8.19 9.61
N GLY A 77 -4.72 -9.12 8.69
CA GLY A 77 -3.78 -10.19 8.33
C GLY A 77 -2.64 -9.65 7.48
N ALA A 78 -1.65 -9.02 8.10
CA ALA A 78 -0.55 -8.37 7.40
C ALA A 78 0.47 -9.39 6.89
N ILE A 79 0.91 -9.20 5.64
CA ILE A 79 2.04 -9.89 5.01
C ILE A 79 3.04 -8.81 4.60
N PHE A 80 4.21 -8.78 5.23
CA PHE A 80 5.26 -7.80 4.94
C PHE A 80 6.19 -8.35 3.87
N PHE A 81 6.12 -7.73 2.68
CA PHE A 81 7.01 -8.09 1.58
C PHE A 81 8.38 -7.43 1.74
N THR A 82 9.42 -8.21 1.43
CA THR A 82 10.81 -7.75 1.49
C THR A 82 11.13 -6.84 0.33
N TYR A 83 11.96 -5.82 0.59
CA TYR A 83 12.32 -4.73 -0.30
C TYR A 83 11.15 -3.79 -0.63
N CYS A 84 11.41 -2.81 -1.50
CA CYS A 84 10.43 -1.80 -1.92
C CYS A 84 10.79 -1.22 -3.29
N ASN A 85 9.81 -0.73 -4.02
CA ASN A 85 10.03 0.04 -5.25
C ASN A 85 10.43 1.50 -4.99
N LEU A 86 10.35 1.93 -3.72
CA LEU A 86 10.87 3.20 -3.20
C LEU A 86 12.12 2.96 -2.35
N SER A 87 12.92 4.02 -2.15
CA SER A 87 14.11 3.99 -1.28
C SER A 87 14.08 5.15 -0.29
N CYS A 88 13.00 5.21 0.52
CA CYS A 88 12.77 6.31 1.44
C CYS A 88 13.85 6.35 2.52
N VAL A 89 14.59 7.46 2.63
CA VAL A 89 15.69 7.65 3.60
C VAL A 89 15.23 7.60 5.07
N TYR A 90 13.93 7.73 5.32
CA TYR A 90 13.31 7.69 6.65
C TYR A 90 12.38 6.48 6.84
N CYS A 91 12.60 5.39 6.12
CA CYS A 91 11.72 4.22 6.19
C CYS A 91 11.70 3.63 7.60
N GLN A 92 10.51 3.46 8.17
CA GLN A 92 10.34 2.85 9.50
C GLN A 92 10.60 1.34 9.48
N ASN A 93 10.45 0.72 8.30
CA ASN A 93 10.74 -0.70 8.05
C ASN A 93 12.09 -0.84 7.32
N TRP A 94 13.15 -0.20 7.85
CA TRP A 94 14.45 -0.12 7.19
C TRP A 94 15.07 -1.48 6.91
N GLU A 95 15.01 -2.37 7.88
CA GLU A 95 15.57 -3.72 7.83
C GLU A 95 14.94 -4.51 6.68
N ILE A 96 13.62 -4.43 6.55
CA ILE A 96 12.86 -5.11 5.50
C ILE A 96 13.10 -4.45 4.13
N SER A 97 12.97 -3.12 4.06
CA SER A 97 12.92 -2.39 2.78
C SER A 97 14.29 -2.14 2.15
N HIS A 98 15.35 -1.98 2.96
CA HIS A 98 16.70 -1.64 2.51
C HIS A 98 17.70 -2.77 2.71
N LEU A 99 17.67 -3.44 3.88
CA LEU A 99 18.61 -4.53 4.18
C LEU A 99 18.14 -5.87 3.62
N GLY A 100 16.84 -6.01 3.31
CA GLY A 100 16.30 -7.19 2.64
C GLY A 100 16.04 -8.36 3.59
N GLU A 101 15.72 -8.07 4.86
CA GLU A 101 15.30 -9.11 5.81
C GLU A 101 14.04 -9.81 5.33
N GLY A 102 14.13 -11.13 5.24
CA GLY A 102 13.05 -12.01 4.81
C GLY A 102 13.54 -13.19 3.99
N ASP A 103 12.62 -14.10 3.71
CA ASP A 103 12.87 -15.35 3.02
C ASP A 103 12.27 -15.34 1.60
N ILE A 104 12.96 -16.02 0.67
CA ILE A 104 12.42 -16.37 -0.62
C ILE A 104 11.51 -17.58 -0.42
N ILE A 105 10.25 -17.44 -0.86
CA ILE A 105 9.26 -18.50 -0.82
C ILE A 105 8.70 -18.76 -2.22
N ASP A 106 7.78 -19.70 -2.37
CA ASP A 106 7.01 -19.84 -3.60
C ASP A 106 5.56 -19.35 -3.43
N GLU A 107 4.80 -19.35 -4.53
CA GLU A 107 3.43 -18.85 -4.54
C GLU A 107 2.47 -19.77 -3.78
N GLU A 108 2.79 -21.07 -3.68
CA GLU A 108 2.05 -22.03 -2.85
C GLU A 108 2.23 -21.71 -1.35
N ASP A 109 3.44 -21.38 -0.93
CA ASP A 109 3.70 -21.00 0.46
C ASP A 109 3.06 -19.64 0.79
N LEU A 110 3.10 -18.68 -0.15
CA LEU A 110 2.38 -17.42 0.01
C LEU A 110 0.86 -17.64 0.13
N ALA A 111 0.30 -18.55 -0.65
CA ALA A 111 -1.11 -18.93 -0.54
C ALA A 111 -1.44 -19.60 0.80
N LYS A 112 -0.57 -20.48 1.31
CA LYS A 112 -0.71 -21.07 2.66
C LYS A 112 -0.71 -20.01 3.73
N ILE A 113 0.17 -18.99 3.65
CA ILE A 113 0.20 -17.86 4.59
C ILE A 113 -1.15 -17.15 4.60
N MET A 114 -1.75 -16.86 3.44
CA MET A 114 -3.07 -16.22 3.35
C MET A 114 -4.16 -17.08 4.05
N LEU A 115 -4.14 -18.39 3.84
CA LEU A 115 -5.09 -19.30 4.47
C LEU A 115 -4.87 -19.41 5.99
N ILE A 116 -3.63 -19.40 6.46
CA ILE A 116 -3.30 -19.36 7.90
C ILE A 116 -3.87 -18.10 8.55
N LEU A 117 -3.70 -16.93 7.93
CA LEU A 117 -4.25 -15.68 8.44
C LEU A 117 -5.79 -15.72 8.50
N GLN A 118 -6.43 -16.37 7.53
CA GLN A 118 -7.87 -16.61 7.57
C GLN A 118 -8.27 -17.52 8.73
N VAL A 119 -7.55 -18.62 8.96
CA VAL A 119 -7.81 -19.55 10.09
C VAL A 119 -7.60 -18.85 11.44
N TRP A 120 -6.66 -17.92 11.54
CA TRP A 120 -6.45 -17.10 12.74
C TRP A 120 -7.56 -16.04 12.95
N GLY A 121 -8.50 -15.94 12.00
CA GLY A 121 -9.67 -15.08 12.09
C GLY A 121 -9.43 -13.62 11.72
N CYS A 122 -8.33 -13.31 11.06
CA CYS A 122 -8.06 -11.96 10.53
C CYS A 122 -9.22 -11.47 9.65
N HIS A 123 -9.43 -10.16 9.60
CA HIS A 123 -10.55 -9.58 8.85
C HIS A 123 -10.27 -9.37 7.36
N ASN A 124 -9.01 -9.42 6.96
CA ASN A 124 -8.53 -9.20 5.59
C ASN A 124 -7.14 -9.82 5.40
N ILE A 125 -6.68 -9.88 4.17
CA ILE A 125 -5.26 -10.10 3.81
C ILE A 125 -4.67 -8.75 3.43
N ASN A 126 -3.79 -8.20 4.26
CA ASN A 126 -3.15 -6.90 4.07
C ASN A 126 -1.74 -7.08 3.51
N LEU A 127 -1.59 -6.76 2.24
CA LEU A 127 -0.35 -6.87 1.48
C LEU A 127 0.49 -5.61 1.68
N VAL A 128 1.50 -5.65 2.56
CA VAL A 128 2.34 -4.49 2.88
C VAL A 128 3.51 -4.39 1.91
N THR A 129 3.56 -3.30 1.13
CA THR A 129 4.56 -3.04 0.07
C THR A 129 4.52 -4.08 -1.07
N PRO A 130 3.35 -4.29 -1.72
CA PRO A 130 3.14 -5.37 -2.68
C PRO A 130 3.64 -5.06 -4.09
N THR A 131 3.85 -3.79 -4.45
CA THR A 131 4.02 -3.24 -5.81
C THR A 131 4.93 -4.06 -6.71
N HIS A 132 6.09 -4.46 -6.20
CA HIS A 132 7.12 -5.14 -6.96
C HIS A 132 6.97 -6.67 -6.96
N GLN A 133 5.96 -7.18 -6.27
CA GLN A 133 5.67 -8.62 -6.12
C GLN A 133 4.29 -9.02 -6.66
N VAL A 134 3.59 -8.12 -7.34
CA VAL A 134 2.23 -8.32 -7.87
C VAL A 134 2.03 -9.63 -8.65
N PRO A 135 2.91 -10.08 -9.57
CA PRO A 135 2.68 -11.34 -10.30
C PRO A 135 2.53 -12.54 -9.38
N PHE A 136 3.42 -12.65 -8.39
CA PHE A 136 3.42 -13.74 -7.41
C PHE A 136 2.20 -13.67 -6.48
N ILE A 137 1.83 -12.45 -6.07
CA ILE A 137 0.67 -12.19 -5.21
C ILE A 137 -0.61 -12.63 -5.91
N VAL A 138 -0.83 -12.24 -7.16
CA VAL A 138 -2.05 -12.59 -7.89
C VAL A 138 -2.15 -14.11 -8.10
N LYS A 139 -1.03 -14.78 -8.39
CA LYS A 139 -0.99 -16.24 -8.48
C LYS A 139 -1.29 -16.89 -7.12
N ALA A 140 -0.72 -16.40 -6.03
CA ALA A 140 -1.01 -16.90 -4.69
C ALA A 140 -2.47 -16.69 -4.27
N ILE A 141 -3.07 -15.54 -4.61
CA ILE A 141 -4.51 -15.28 -4.38
C ILE A 141 -5.36 -16.32 -5.12
N LYS A 142 -5.06 -16.64 -6.39
CA LYS A 142 -5.77 -17.69 -7.13
C LYS A 142 -5.66 -19.02 -6.41
N ILE A 143 -4.45 -19.47 -6.09
CA ILE A 143 -4.21 -20.75 -5.40
C ILE A 143 -4.95 -20.80 -4.05
N ALA A 144 -4.91 -19.71 -3.27
CA ALA A 144 -5.60 -19.64 -1.99
C ALA A 144 -7.13 -19.65 -2.16
N ALA A 145 -7.66 -18.94 -3.17
CA ALA A 145 -9.09 -18.91 -3.48
C ALA A 145 -9.63 -20.29 -3.89
N GLU A 146 -8.89 -21.06 -4.70
CA GLU A 146 -9.21 -22.44 -5.03
C GLU A 146 -9.23 -23.36 -3.80
N LYS A 147 -8.49 -23.00 -2.75
CA LYS A 147 -8.43 -23.69 -1.44
C LYS A 147 -9.34 -23.08 -0.37
N GLY A 148 -10.23 -22.13 -0.74
CA GLY A 148 -11.27 -21.59 0.14
C GLY A 148 -10.94 -20.28 0.83
N LEU A 149 -10.01 -19.48 0.33
CA LEU A 149 -9.83 -18.10 0.79
C LEU A 149 -11.07 -17.26 0.46
N ILE A 150 -11.63 -16.58 1.47
CA ILE A 150 -12.81 -15.71 1.39
C ILE A 150 -12.60 -14.35 2.10
N LEU A 151 -11.36 -13.98 2.39
CA LEU A 151 -11.05 -12.67 2.98
C LEU A 151 -10.80 -11.62 1.89
N PRO A 152 -11.23 -10.36 2.10
CA PRO A 152 -10.90 -9.27 1.17
C PRO A 152 -9.40 -8.97 1.17
N ILE A 153 -8.92 -8.49 0.04
CA ILE A 153 -7.51 -8.16 -0.17
C ILE A 153 -7.31 -6.65 -0.01
N VAL A 154 -6.37 -6.27 0.86
CA VAL A 154 -5.91 -4.89 1.06
C VAL A 154 -4.56 -4.70 0.38
N TYR A 155 -4.45 -3.69 -0.49
CA TYR A 155 -3.22 -3.32 -1.19
C TYR A 155 -2.60 -2.08 -0.52
N ASN A 156 -1.65 -2.30 0.40
CA ASN A 156 -1.00 -1.28 1.22
C ASN A 156 0.34 -0.88 0.60
N CYS A 157 0.37 0.25 -0.10
CA CYS A 157 1.49 0.62 -0.96
C CYS A 157 1.97 2.07 -0.76
N GLY A 158 3.13 2.37 -1.31
CA GLY A 158 3.74 3.71 -1.29
C GLY A 158 3.15 4.72 -2.26
N GLY A 159 2.10 4.36 -3.01
CA GLY A 159 1.44 5.22 -4.00
C GLY A 159 2.20 5.39 -5.32
N TYR A 160 3.42 4.89 -5.44
CA TYR A 160 4.23 4.96 -6.67
C TYR A 160 3.98 3.72 -7.53
N GLU A 161 2.82 3.73 -8.23
CA GLU A 161 2.26 2.57 -8.92
C GLU A 161 2.14 2.80 -10.44
N SER A 162 2.34 1.74 -11.22
CA SER A 162 2.07 1.72 -12.66
C SER A 162 0.57 1.58 -12.92
N ILE A 163 0.02 2.47 -13.74
CA ILE A 163 -1.40 2.42 -14.14
C ILE A 163 -1.73 1.10 -14.86
N GLU A 164 -0.82 0.64 -15.73
CA GLU A 164 -1.02 -0.62 -16.44
C GLU A 164 -1.06 -1.83 -15.50
N THR A 165 -0.25 -1.81 -14.44
CA THR A 165 -0.29 -2.85 -13.42
C THR A 165 -1.55 -2.75 -12.57
N LEU A 166 -1.96 -1.52 -12.17
CA LEU A 166 -3.21 -1.32 -11.43
C LEU A 166 -4.44 -1.79 -12.20
N LYS A 167 -4.51 -1.57 -13.51
CA LYS A 167 -5.61 -2.07 -14.34
C LYS A 167 -5.72 -3.60 -14.33
N LEU A 168 -4.60 -4.32 -14.23
CA LEU A 168 -4.59 -5.78 -14.08
C LEU A 168 -5.07 -6.23 -12.69
N LEU A 169 -5.08 -5.34 -11.70
CA LEU A 169 -5.58 -5.59 -10.36
C LEU A 169 -7.07 -5.26 -10.17
N ASP A 170 -7.73 -4.69 -11.18
CA ASP A 170 -9.17 -4.35 -11.11
C ASP A 170 -10.04 -5.60 -10.87
N GLY A 171 -10.83 -5.59 -9.81
CA GLY A 171 -11.61 -6.74 -9.36
C GLY A 171 -10.81 -7.81 -8.58
N ILE A 172 -9.49 -7.64 -8.36
CA ILE A 172 -8.69 -8.49 -7.48
C ILE A 172 -8.58 -7.87 -6.09
N ILE A 173 -8.34 -6.57 -6.04
CA ILE A 173 -8.18 -5.81 -4.79
C ILE A 173 -9.53 -5.24 -4.37
N ASP A 174 -9.90 -5.47 -3.12
CA ASP A 174 -11.12 -4.91 -2.53
C ASP A 174 -10.87 -3.56 -1.84
N ILE A 175 -9.70 -3.38 -1.24
CA ILE A 175 -9.34 -2.17 -0.50
C ILE A 175 -7.96 -1.70 -0.95
N TYR A 176 -7.88 -0.49 -1.49
CA TYR A 176 -6.61 0.17 -1.73
C TYR A 176 -6.24 1.07 -0.55
N MET A 177 -4.98 1.02 -0.14
CA MET A 177 -4.45 1.83 0.95
C MET A 177 -3.09 2.45 0.57
N PRO A 178 -3.08 3.42 -0.35
CA PRO A 178 -1.86 4.12 -0.75
C PRO A 178 -1.43 5.17 0.27
N ASP A 179 -0.11 5.30 0.45
CA ASP A 179 0.46 6.51 1.03
C ASP A 179 0.57 7.60 -0.05
N ILE A 180 0.14 8.83 0.25
CA ILE A 180 0.56 10.02 -0.49
C ILE A 180 1.64 10.71 0.33
N LYS A 181 2.89 10.57 -0.11
CA LYS A 181 4.06 11.00 0.69
C LYS A 181 4.41 12.47 0.48
N TYR A 182 4.31 12.95 -0.77
CA TYR A 182 4.71 14.31 -1.19
C TYR A 182 3.86 14.79 -2.37
N MET A 183 3.85 16.11 -2.58
CA MET A 183 3.39 16.75 -3.82
C MET A 183 4.51 17.49 -4.56
N ASP A 184 5.73 17.54 -3.99
CA ASP A 184 6.93 18.12 -4.62
C ASP A 184 7.88 17.01 -5.08
N ASP A 185 8.13 16.99 -6.40
CA ASP A 185 8.99 15.97 -7.03
C ASP A 185 10.47 16.12 -6.65
N SER A 186 10.93 17.32 -6.26
CA SER A 186 12.29 17.53 -5.77
C SER A 186 12.49 16.90 -4.39
N VAL A 187 11.50 17.02 -3.53
CA VAL A 187 11.46 16.37 -2.22
C VAL A 187 11.37 14.85 -2.39
N ALA A 188 10.52 14.38 -3.28
CA ALA A 188 10.39 12.94 -3.57
C ALA A 188 11.69 12.33 -4.10
N LEU A 189 12.38 13.04 -5.02
CA LEU A 189 13.68 12.60 -5.54
C LEU A 189 14.74 12.57 -4.42
N LYS A 190 14.76 13.59 -3.57
CA LYS A 190 15.71 13.70 -2.46
C LYS A 190 15.47 12.62 -1.41
N LEU A 191 14.20 12.38 -1.02
CA LEU A 191 13.85 11.57 0.15
C LEU A 191 13.41 10.15 -0.15
N SER A 192 12.87 9.86 -1.34
CA SER A 192 12.42 8.51 -1.75
C SER A 192 13.11 7.99 -3.01
N LYS A 193 14.04 8.79 -3.60
CA LYS A 193 14.88 8.42 -4.74
C LYS A 193 14.10 8.13 -6.04
N VAL A 194 12.91 8.70 -6.19
CA VAL A 194 12.05 8.50 -7.38
C VAL A 194 11.72 9.82 -8.06
N LYS A 195 11.47 9.75 -9.37
CA LYS A 195 11.13 10.90 -10.22
C LYS A 195 9.62 11.00 -10.43
N ASN A 196 9.12 12.22 -10.67
CA ASN A 196 7.72 12.45 -11.06
C ASN A 196 6.69 11.86 -10.08
N TYR A 197 7.03 11.77 -8.80
CA TYR A 197 6.18 11.12 -7.79
C TYR A 197 4.79 11.75 -7.72
N SER A 198 4.71 13.09 -7.74
CA SER A 198 3.44 13.82 -7.65
C SER A 198 2.48 13.46 -8.78
N LYS A 199 2.97 13.42 -10.01
CA LYS A 199 2.18 13.02 -11.18
C LYS A 199 1.76 11.55 -11.10
N VAL A 200 2.69 10.69 -10.72
CA VAL A 200 2.46 9.23 -10.63
C VAL A 200 1.43 8.91 -9.54
N VAL A 201 1.61 9.44 -8.32
CA VAL A 201 0.70 9.13 -7.21
C VAL A 201 -0.72 9.65 -7.47
N LYS A 202 -0.85 10.85 -8.08
CA LYS A 202 -2.17 11.39 -8.46
C LYS A 202 -2.89 10.47 -9.44
N ALA A 203 -2.21 10.00 -10.48
CA ALA A 203 -2.79 9.09 -11.45
C ALA A 203 -3.16 7.73 -10.81
N ALA A 204 -2.26 7.17 -10.00
CA ALA A 204 -2.46 5.90 -9.32
C ALA A 204 -3.67 5.94 -8.37
N VAL A 205 -3.78 6.96 -7.51
CA VAL A 205 -4.89 7.11 -6.55
C VAL A 205 -6.22 7.30 -7.27
N LYS A 206 -6.25 8.06 -8.38
CA LYS A 206 -7.46 8.17 -9.22
C LYS A 206 -7.91 6.82 -9.78
N GLU A 207 -6.96 6.02 -10.28
CA GLU A 207 -7.28 4.70 -10.80
C GLU A 207 -7.74 3.75 -9.68
N MET A 208 -7.09 3.77 -8.52
CA MET A 208 -7.53 3.01 -7.35
C MET A 208 -8.95 3.38 -6.94
N HIS A 209 -9.27 4.70 -6.85
CA HIS A 209 -10.61 5.16 -6.52
C HIS A 209 -11.63 4.77 -7.59
N ARG A 210 -11.29 4.84 -8.88
CA ARG A 210 -12.14 4.36 -9.98
C ARG A 210 -12.55 2.89 -9.78
N GLN A 211 -11.60 2.04 -9.34
CA GLN A 211 -11.85 0.61 -9.17
C GLN A 211 -12.74 0.30 -7.97
N VAL A 212 -12.52 0.95 -6.84
CA VAL A 212 -13.15 0.54 -5.57
C VAL A 212 -14.07 1.58 -4.94
N GLY A 213 -13.99 2.85 -5.33
CA GLY A 213 -14.77 3.95 -4.77
C GLY A 213 -14.38 4.35 -3.36
N ASP A 214 -15.26 5.08 -2.69
CA ASP A 214 -15.10 5.46 -1.29
C ASP A 214 -15.22 4.26 -0.35
N LEU A 215 -14.56 4.32 0.82
CA LEU A 215 -14.54 3.21 1.78
C LEU A 215 -15.93 2.86 2.31
N ILE A 216 -16.33 1.61 2.13
CA ILE A 216 -17.55 1.00 2.69
C ILE A 216 -17.16 0.24 3.94
N ILE A 217 -17.82 0.58 5.06
CA ILE A 217 -17.62 -0.05 6.37
C ILE A 217 -18.95 -0.68 6.81
N GLU A 218 -18.93 -1.98 7.11
CA GLU A 218 -20.07 -2.72 7.60
C GLU A 218 -19.74 -3.34 8.97
N ASN A 219 -20.57 -3.08 9.97
CA ASN A 219 -20.35 -3.54 11.34
C ASN A 219 -18.96 -3.19 11.89
N GLY A 220 -18.44 -2.02 11.51
CA GLY A 220 -17.13 -1.52 11.94
C GLY A 220 -15.93 -2.10 11.15
N ILE A 221 -16.17 -2.96 10.15
CA ILE A 221 -15.13 -3.60 9.33
C ILE A 221 -15.21 -3.09 7.88
N ALA A 222 -14.05 -2.68 7.34
CA ALA A 222 -13.92 -2.28 5.95
C ALA A 222 -14.16 -3.48 5.01
N LYS A 223 -14.99 -3.25 3.99
CA LYS A 223 -15.31 -4.24 2.97
C LYS A 223 -14.65 -3.93 1.65
N ARG A 224 -14.79 -2.72 1.18
CA ARG A 224 -14.31 -2.29 -0.13
C ARG A 224 -14.05 -0.79 -0.11
N GLY A 225 -13.10 -0.31 -0.89
CA GLY A 225 -12.92 1.12 -1.11
C GLY A 225 -11.51 1.62 -0.87
N LEU A 226 -11.36 2.93 -0.90
CA LEU A 226 -10.09 3.62 -0.78
C LEU A 226 -9.88 4.17 0.63
N ILE A 227 -8.71 3.88 1.19
CA ILE A 227 -8.14 4.52 2.38
C ILE A 227 -6.90 5.27 1.93
N ILE A 228 -6.80 6.57 2.15
CA ILE A 228 -5.58 7.33 1.86
C ILE A 228 -4.83 7.58 3.15
N ARG A 229 -3.50 7.34 3.13
CA ARG A 229 -2.60 7.63 4.23
C ARG A 229 -1.66 8.78 3.88
N HIS A 230 -1.42 9.65 4.85
CA HIS A 230 -0.46 10.74 4.71
C HIS A 230 0.30 10.96 6.01
N LEU A 231 1.61 10.76 5.96
CA LEU A 231 2.50 10.99 7.09
C LEU A 231 2.95 12.46 7.10
N VAL A 232 2.60 13.17 8.14
CA VAL A 232 3.08 14.54 8.35
C VAL A 232 4.58 14.49 8.67
N LEU A 233 5.38 15.18 7.86
CA LEU A 233 6.83 15.29 8.04
C LEU A 233 7.23 16.64 8.62
N PRO A 234 8.34 16.72 9.38
CA PRO A 234 8.85 17.98 9.91
C PRO A 234 9.12 19.00 8.80
N GLY A 235 8.89 20.29 9.08
CA GLY A 235 9.16 21.37 8.14
C GLY A 235 8.25 21.38 6.91
N ASP A 236 7.08 20.73 6.99
CA ASP A 236 6.11 20.60 5.90
C ASP A 236 6.68 19.92 4.62
N LEU A 237 7.68 19.06 4.80
CA LEU A 237 8.29 18.31 3.68
C LEU A 237 7.31 17.42 2.93
N SER A 238 6.18 17.05 3.54
CA SER A 238 5.12 16.26 2.93
C SER A 238 4.09 17.08 2.15
N GLN A 239 4.13 18.42 2.21
CA GLN A 239 3.17 19.35 1.57
C GLN A 239 1.72 18.97 1.87
N THR A 240 1.40 18.89 3.16
CA THR A 240 0.11 18.38 3.66
C THR A 240 -1.10 19.12 3.06
N GLU A 241 -1.04 20.47 2.88
CA GLU A 241 -2.14 21.23 2.30
C GLU A 241 -2.41 20.80 0.85
N GLU A 242 -1.38 20.61 0.03
CA GLU A 242 -1.51 20.20 -1.36
C GLU A 242 -2.06 18.76 -1.49
N VAL A 243 -1.68 17.87 -0.58
CA VAL A 243 -2.24 16.51 -0.49
C VAL A 243 -3.74 16.57 -0.19
N ILE A 244 -4.13 17.36 0.81
CA ILE A 244 -5.54 17.54 1.22
C ILE A 244 -6.38 18.12 0.08
N LYS A 245 -5.89 19.17 -0.62
CA LYS A 245 -6.55 19.74 -1.79
C LYS A 245 -6.78 18.68 -2.87
N PHE A 246 -5.75 17.92 -3.22
CA PHE A 246 -5.85 16.86 -4.21
C PHE A 246 -6.92 15.82 -3.82
N ILE A 247 -6.94 15.36 -2.59
CA ILE A 247 -7.95 14.41 -2.11
C ILE A 247 -9.36 15.00 -2.27
N LYS A 248 -9.54 16.22 -1.78
CA LYS A 248 -10.85 16.90 -1.78
C LYS A 248 -11.39 17.18 -3.18
N GLU A 249 -10.52 17.66 -4.07
CA GLU A 249 -10.92 18.21 -5.37
C GLU A 249 -10.91 17.16 -6.49
N GLU A 250 -9.98 16.20 -6.41
CA GLU A 250 -9.72 15.29 -7.52
C GLU A 250 -10.07 13.81 -7.20
N ILE A 251 -10.33 13.47 -5.93
CA ILE A 251 -10.72 12.10 -5.52
C ILE A 251 -12.15 12.11 -4.96
N SER A 252 -12.31 12.41 -3.68
CA SER A 252 -13.63 12.48 -3.03
C SER A 252 -13.57 13.23 -1.70
N PRO A 253 -14.58 14.09 -1.40
CA PRO A 253 -14.73 14.68 -0.07
C PRO A 253 -15.06 13.64 1.02
N HIS A 254 -15.48 12.43 0.62
CA HIS A 254 -15.85 11.33 1.52
C HIS A 254 -14.74 10.30 1.68
N THR A 255 -13.53 10.57 1.17
CA THR A 255 -12.36 9.70 1.33
C THR A 255 -12.09 9.43 2.81
N TYR A 256 -11.88 8.14 3.17
CA TYR A 256 -11.36 7.77 4.47
C TYR A 256 -9.87 8.12 4.53
N PHE A 257 -9.52 9.07 5.41
CA PHE A 257 -8.20 9.68 5.41
C PHE A 257 -7.48 9.42 6.73
N ASN A 258 -6.37 8.70 6.69
CA ASN A 258 -5.47 8.55 7.81
C ASN A 258 -4.35 9.60 7.71
N LEU A 259 -4.57 10.74 8.37
CA LEU A 259 -3.54 11.75 8.61
C LEU A 259 -2.68 11.28 9.78
N MET A 260 -1.38 11.07 9.56
CA MET A 260 -0.50 10.38 10.50
C MET A 260 0.53 11.31 11.16
N ASP A 261 0.60 11.28 12.50
CA ASP A 261 1.53 12.07 13.34
C ASP A 261 2.73 11.27 13.85
N GLN A 262 2.75 9.94 13.56
CA GLN A 262 3.74 9.03 14.17
C GLN A 262 5.14 9.09 13.57
N TYR A 263 5.46 10.15 12.82
CA TYR A 263 6.81 10.30 12.29
C TYR A 263 7.86 10.26 13.40
N ARG A 264 8.89 9.46 13.20
CA ARG A 264 10.12 9.43 13.98
C ARG A 264 11.32 9.25 13.05
N PRO A 265 12.47 9.84 13.38
CA PRO A 265 13.69 9.57 12.61
C PRO A 265 14.02 8.08 12.58
N CYS A 266 14.19 7.53 11.37
CA CYS A 266 14.56 6.13 11.10
C CYS A 266 15.53 6.09 9.92
N GLY A 267 16.22 4.97 9.74
CA GLY A 267 17.16 4.79 8.65
C GLY A 267 18.19 5.91 8.59
N ASP A 268 18.29 6.56 7.44
CA ASP A 268 19.20 7.69 7.18
C ASP A 268 18.60 9.08 7.44
N ALA A 269 17.44 9.18 8.08
CA ALA A 269 16.73 10.45 8.31
C ALA A 269 17.61 11.54 8.93
N TRP A 270 18.51 11.18 9.81
CA TRP A 270 19.45 12.09 10.48
C TRP A 270 20.41 12.84 9.53
N LYS A 271 20.60 12.32 8.31
CA LYS A 271 21.40 12.98 7.23
C LYS A 271 20.60 14.03 6.46
N TYR A 272 19.30 14.16 6.73
CA TYR A 272 18.38 14.99 5.96
C TYR A 272 17.54 15.91 6.84
N PRO A 273 18.14 16.90 7.55
CA PRO A 273 17.35 17.85 8.32
C PRO A 273 16.23 18.50 7.47
N PRO A 274 15.05 18.72 8.06
CA PRO A 274 14.65 18.54 9.47
C PRO A 274 14.11 17.12 9.82
N LEU A 275 14.38 16.08 9.00
CA LEU A 275 13.94 14.70 9.30
C LEU A 275 14.66 14.07 10.50
N ASP A 276 15.66 14.72 11.06
CA ASP A 276 16.40 14.33 12.27
C ASP A 276 15.64 14.56 13.57
N ARG A 277 14.42 15.15 13.50
CA ARG A 277 13.52 15.39 14.65
C ARG A 277 12.11 14.88 14.39
N LYS A 278 11.32 14.68 15.43
CA LYS A 278 9.86 14.47 15.32
C LYS A 278 9.16 15.75 14.87
N ILE A 279 7.91 15.63 14.42
CA ILE A 279 7.05 16.80 14.19
C ILE A 279 6.76 17.51 15.51
N THR A 280 6.55 18.81 15.47
CA THR A 280 6.10 19.58 16.62
C THR A 280 4.58 19.52 16.77
N LYS A 281 4.08 19.91 17.93
CA LYS A 281 2.65 20.01 18.19
C LYS A 281 1.98 20.99 17.22
N GLU A 282 2.63 22.10 16.93
CA GLU A 282 2.13 23.13 16.01
C GLU A 282 2.07 22.62 14.57
N GLU A 283 3.05 21.82 14.12
CA GLU A 283 3.04 21.18 12.80
C GLU A 283 1.85 20.21 12.68
N TRP A 284 1.60 19.42 13.72
CA TRP A 284 0.44 18.52 13.78
C TRP A 284 -0.90 19.26 13.78
N GLU A 285 -1.06 20.24 14.69
CA GLU A 285 -2.29 21.01 14.78
C GLU A 285 -2.60 21.75 13.48
N ARG A 286 -1.58 22.26 12.78
CA ARG A 286 -1.74 22.88 11.46
C ARG A 286 -2.27 21.86 10.45
N ALA A 287 -1.67 20.68 10.38
CA ALA A 287 -2.11 19.63 9.47
C ALA A 287 -3.57 19.21 9.72
N LEU A 288 -3.95 19.06 10.99
CA LEU A 288 -5.31 18.70 11.39
C LEU A 288 -6.32 19.82 11.05
N LYS A 289 -5.97 21.09 11.34
CA LYS A 289 -6.80 22.25 10.95
C LYS A 289 -7.03 22.34 9.44
N LEU A 290 -6.01 22.01 8.64
CA LEU A 290 -6.14 21.97 7.19
C LEU A 290 -7.16 20.89 6.75
N ALA A 291 -7.08 19.67 7.29
CA ALA A 291 -8.04 18.62 6.96
C ALA A 291 -9.49 19.06 7.21
N TYR A 292 -9.76 19.65 8.38
CA TYR A 292 -11.10 20.17 8.69
C TYR A 292 -11.51 21.37 7.83
N LYS A 293 -10.58 22.32 7.58
CA LYS A 293 -10.81 23.49 6.71
C LYS A 293 -11.28 23.08 5.31
N TYR A 294 -10.69 22.03 4.75
CA TYR A 294 -11.05 21.49 3.44
C TYR A 294 -12.21 20.48 3.47
N GLY A 295 -12.79 20.21 4.65
CA GLY A 295 -13.97 19.36 4.81
C GLY A 295 -13.70 17.86 4.70
N LEU A 296 -12.45 17.40 4.93
CA LEU A 296 -12.14 15.99 5.08
C LEU A 296 -12.46 15.58 6.53
N THR A 297 -13.65 14.99 6.74
CA THR A 297 -14.17 14.67 8.08
C THR A 297 -14.10 13.17 8.43
N ARG A 298 -13.88 12.30 7.45
CA ARG A 298 -13.72 10.85 7.69
C ARG A 298 -12.26 10.53 8.04
N LEU A 299 -11.77 11.13 9.12
CA LEU A 299 -10.41 10.89 9.62
C LEU A 299 -10.35 9.59 10.43
N ASP A 300 -9.20 8.87 10.34
CA ASP A 300 -8.95 7.74 11.24
C ASP A 300 -8.73 8.26 12.68
N ASP A 301 -9.60 7.87 13.59
CA ASP A 301 -9.70 8.44 14.95
C ASP A 301 -8.83 7.75 16.01
N ARG A 302 -7.95 6.79 15.61
CA ARG A 302 -7.13 6.03 16.57
C ARG A 302 -6.30 6.89 17.52
N ARG A 303 -6.10 8.16 17.22
CA ARG A 303 -5.13 9.06 17.86
C ARG A 303 -5.68 10.14 18.77
N ALA A 304 -6.98 10.31 18.81
CA ALA A 304 -7.61 11.17 19.82
C ALA A 304 -7.27 10.76 21.27
N ARG A 305 -6.58 9.62 21.46
CA ARG A 305 -6.23 9.06 22.77
C ARG A 305 -4.80 9.32 23.25
N PHE A 306 -3.90 9.81 22.38
CA PHE A 306 -2.48 9.99 22.75
C PHE A 306 -2.11 11.40 23.19
N TRP A 307 -3.03 12.37 23.06
CA TRP A 307 -2.80 13.78 23.41
C TRP A 307 -3.71 14.30 24.54
N ASN A 308 -4.49 13.42 25.20
CA ASN A 308 -5.27 13.73 26.41
C ASN A 308 -4.51 13.31 27.67
#